data_214c8eaa1317eb2444e1960feaa65c18
#
_entry.id   214c8eaa1317eb2444e1960feaa65c18
#
_cell.length_a   1.000
_cell.length_b   1.000
_cell.length_c   1.000
_cell.angle_alpha   90.00
_cell.angle_beta   90.00
_cell.angle_gamma   90.00
#
_symmetry.space_group_name_H-M   'P 1'
#
loop_
_entity.id
_entity.type
_entity.pdbx_description
1 polymer ?
#
loop_
_entity_poly.entity_id
_entity_poly.type
_entity_poly.pdbx_seq_one_letter_code
_entity_poly.pdbx_strand_id
1 'polypeptide(L)'
;MLINRTSLSQTVDAINASDFDGRTLTAAERGLAARWIAGRQGLPGAYGGTFAGFPSERADGIVLFTGERITSASARHILGEEASRALRLLSVRDRSVTRALEAADDGLMRCLARAAEDPRKSDPGLYCCGKCSVGLWRNVLAGGLNRREERLRRGALHLRSMRDGEHGWRKFPFWYTVLALSEMDSAEARTELKYAAPALQRAASRAAPSGIHARRRQELAARALKSL
;
A
#
# COMPACT_ATOMS: atom_id res chain seq x y z
N MET A 1 -1.52 18.81 -9.80
CA MET A 1 -2.29 19.14 -8.56
C MET A 1 -2.26 17.90 -7.66
N LEU A 2 -1.88 18.05 -6.37
CA LEU A 2 -1.71 16.91 -5.45
C LEU A 2 -3.06 16.35 -4.95
N ILE A 3 -4.03 17.20 -4.70
CA ILE A 3 -5.36 16.83 -4.18
C ILE A 3 -6.37 16.71 -5.31
N ASN A 4 -6.98 15.51 -5.43
CA ASN A 4 -8.20 15.32 -6.22
C ASN A 4 -9.40 15.37 -5.25
N ARG A 5 -10.24 16.40 -5.37
CA ARG A 5 -11.36 16.63 -4.44
C ARG A 5 -12.49 15.61 -4.54
N THR A 6 -12.51 14.78 -5.54
CA THR A 6 -13.53 13.75 -5.81
C THR A 6 -12.98 12.32 -5.73
N SER A 7 -11.67 12.16 -5.42
CA SER A 7 -11.04 10.84 -5.32
C SER A 7 -9.92 10.84 -4.28
N LEU A 8 -10.08 10.03 -3.25
CA LEU A 8 -9.03 9.78 -2.25
C LEU A 8 -7.91 8.95 -2.87
N SER A 9 -8.23 7.93 -3.67
CA SER A 9 -7.23 7.07 -4.31
C SER A 9 -6.30 7.83 -5.25
N GLN A 10 -6.81 8.79 -6.02
CA GLN A 10 -5.98 9.63 -6.89
C GLN A 10 -5.10 10.60 -6.09
N THR A 11 -5.59 11.13 -4.97
CA THR A 11 -4.79 11.96 -4.07
C THR A 11 -3.64 11.13 -3.45
N VAL A 12 -3.94 9.93 -2.97
CA VAL A 12 -2.95 8.99 -2.45
C VAL A 12 -1.96 8.57 -3.53
N ASP A 13 -2.42 8.30 -4.76
CA ASP A 13 -1.55 7.99 -5.89
C ASP A 13 -0.56 9.12 -6.19
N ALA A 14 -1.00 10.38 -6.17
CA ALA A 14 -0.14 11.54 -6.40
C ALA A 14 0.94 11.70 -5.31
N ILE A 15 0.62 11.37 -4.05
CA ILE A 15 1.59 11.37 -2.94
C ILE A 15 2.59 10.22 -3.10
N ASN A 16 2.10 9.00 -3.40
CA ASN A 16 2.96 7.86 -3.69
C ASN A 16 3.88 8.12 -4.89
N ALA A 17 3.40 8.81 -5.93
CA ALA A 17 4.23 9.21 -7.07
C ALA A 17 5.33 10.18 -6.65
N SER A 18 5.01 11.17 -5.81
CA SER A 18 6.02 12.11 -5.32
C SER A 18 7.11 11.42 -4.51
N ASP A 19 6.73 10.48 -3.65
CA ASP A 19 7.66 9.65 -2.86
C ASP A 19 8.52 8.76 -3.76
N PHE A 20 7.90 8.03 -4.67
CA PHE A 20 8.55 7.14 -5.61
C PHE A 20 9.55 7.87 -6.52
N ASP A 21 9.19 9.05 -7.01
CA ASP A 21 10.04 9.86 -7.91
C ASP A 21 11.06 10.72 -7.14
N GLY A 22 11.08 10.66 -5.81
CA GLY A 22 11.96 11.49 -4.97
C GLY A 22 11.63 12.99 -5.05
N ARG A 23 10.41 13.36 -5.43
CA ARG A 23 9.99 14.76 -5.55
C ARG A 23 9.67 15.35 -4.18
N THR A 24 10.39 16.41 -3.82
CA THR A 24 10.12 17.15 -2.59
C THR A 24 8.86 18.00 -2.72
N LEU A 25 7.88 17.74 -1.84
CA LEU A 25 6.69 18.56 -1.69
C LEU A 25 6.96 19.78 -0.77
N THR A 26 6.42 20.94 -1.11
CA THR A 26 6.49 22.12 -0.24
C THR A 26 5.70 21.88 1.06
N ALA A 27 6.02 22.65 2.11
CA ALA A 27 5.29 22.58 3.38
C ALA A 27 3.78 22.88 3.20
N ALA A 28 3.44 23.81 2.30
CA ALA A 28 2.06 24.14 1.98
C ALA A 28 1.33 22.97 1.31
N GLU A 29 1.93 22.34 0.29
CA GLU A 29 1.36 21.18 -0.38
C GLU A 29 1.13 20.03 0.61
N ARG A 30 2.14 19.71 1.44
CA ARG A 30 2.03 18.68 2.46
C ARG A 30 0.91 18.98 3.46
N GLY A 31 0.86 20.21 3.99
CA GLY A 31 -0.15 20.63 4.97
C GLY A 31 -1.58 20.55 4.42
N LEU A 32 -1.78 21.02 3.19
CA LEU A 32 -3.09 20.98 2.55
C LEU A 32 -3.55 19.53 2.30
N ALA A 33 -2.67 18.70 1.73
CA ALA A 33 -2.99 17.31 1.44
C ALA A 33 -3.25 16.50 2.72
N ALA A 34 -2.43 16.70 3.76
CA ALA A 34 -2.58 15.99 5.04
C ALA A 34 -3.91 16.33 5.72
N ARG A 35 -4.27 17.61 5.84
CA ARG A 35 -5.56 18.02 6.44
C ARG A 35 -6.74 17.51 5.62
N TRP A 36 -6.62 17.52 4.28
CA TRP A 36 -7.69 17.02 3.42
C TRP A 36 -7.92 15.52 3.60
N ILE A 37 -6.85 14.71 3.65
CA ILE A 37 -6.95 13.27 3.93
C ILE A 37 -7.48 13.03 5.35
N ALA A 38 -6.94 13.74 6.36
CA ALA A 38 -7.37 13.62 7.75
C ALA A 38 -8.89 13.87 7.91
N GLY A 39 -9.44 14.84 7.17
CA GLY A 39 -10.88 15.12 7.15
C GLY A 39 -11.74 13.98 6.59
N ARG A 40 -11.15 12.93 6.06
CA ARG A 40 -11.87 11.74 5.58
C ARG A 40 -11.89 10.59 6.57
N GLN A 41 -11.21 10.74 7.72
CA GLN A 41 -11.14 9.70 8.75
C GLN A 41 -12.52 9.49 9.37
N GLY A 42 -12.93 8.23 9.49
CA GLY A 42 -14.16 7.81 10.15
C GLY A 42 -15.47 8.20 9.43
N LEU A 43 -15.41 8.83 8.25
CA LEU A 43 -16.61 9.15 7.47
C LEU A 43 -17.35 7.89 7.01
N PRO A 44 -18.66 7.99 6.67
CA PRO A 44 -19.43 6.86 6.16
C PRO A 44 -18.74 6.17 4.97
N GLY A 45 -18.56 4.86 5.09
CA GLY A 45 -17.85 4.04 4.10
C GLY A 45 -16.38 3.78 4.41
N ALA A 46 -15.80 4.42 5.44
CA ALA A 46 -14.49 4.03 5.96
C ALA A 46 -14.55 2.60 6.52
N TYR A 47 -13.55 1.80 6.20
CA TYR A 47 -13.40 0.48 6.79
C TYR A 47 -12.64 0.58 8.12
N GLY A 48 -13.19 -0.04 9.16
CA GLY A 48 -12.53 -0.08 10.47
C GLY A 48 -12.24 1.29 11.10
N GLY A 49 -12.95 2.34 10.70
CA GLY A 49 -12.66 3.70 11.17
C GLY A 49 -11.42 4.33 10.55
N THR A 50 -10.93 3.80 9.43
CA THR A 50 -9.84 4.39 8.64
C THR A 50 -10.34 5.57 7.77
N PHE A 51 -9.88 5.71 6.56
CA PHE A 51 -10.23 6.83 5.67
C PHE A 51 -11.26 6.42 4.61
N ALA A 52 -12.32 7.22 4.46
CA ALA A 52 -13.39 6.93 3.53
C ALA A 52 -13.06 7.38 2.11
N GLY A 53 -13.16 6.45 1.16
CA GLY A 53 -13.24 6.77 -0.26
C GLY A 53 -14.57 7.44 -0.64
N PHE A 54 -14.64 7.94 -1.85
CA PHE A 54 -15.86 8.51 -2.43
C PHE A 54 -16.84 7.42 -2.89
N PRO A 55 -18.13 7.75 -3.11
CA PRO A 55 -19.09 6.77 -3.61
C PRO A 55 -18.66 6.07 -4.91
N SER A 56 -18.09 6.80 -5.87
CA SER A 56 -17.55 6.23 -7.11
C SER A 56 -16.43 5.21 -6.85
N GLU A 57 -15.50 5.48 -5.92
CA GLU A 57 -14.43 4.55 -5.56
C GLU A 57 -14.95 3.27 -4.89
N ARG A 58 -16.13 3.35 -4.26
CA ARG A 58 -16.81 2.17 -3.70
C ARG A 58 -17.57 1.37 -4.76
N ALA A 59 -18.16 2.06 -5.74
CA ALA A 59 -18.91 1.43 -6.83
C ALA A 59 -17.99 0.84 -7.89
N ASP A 60 -17.01 1.62 -8.36
CA ASP A 60 -16.16 1.30 -9.51
C ASP A 60 -14.83 0.66 -9.10
N GLY A 61 -14.51 0.69 -7.81
CA GLY A 61 -13.21 0.28 -7.28
C GLY A 61 -12.14 1.37 -7.40
N ILE A 62 -10.90 0.99 -7.11
CA ILE A 62 -9.74 1.86 -7.16
C ILE A 62 -8.66 1.28 -8.08
N VAL A 63 -7.80 2.15 -8.60
CA VAL A 63 -6.57 1.75 -9.30
C VAL A 63 -5.40 2.02 -8.37
N LEU A 64 -4.56 1.00 -8.15
CA LEU A 64 -3.37 1.11 -7.31
C LEU A 64 -2.27 1.88 -8.04
N PHE A 65 -1.30 2.38 -7.30
CA PHE A 65 -0.11 3.07 -7.83
C PHE A 65 0.57 2.29 -8.98
N THR A 66 0.59 0.99 -8.87
CA THR A 66 1.15 0.06 -9.84
C THR A 66 0.18 -0.33 -10.97
N GLY A 67 -1.04 0.21 -10.97
CA GLY A 67 -2.02 0.07 -12.04
C GLY A 67 -2.93 -1.16 -11.95
N GLU A 68 -2.87 -1.94 -10.88
CA GLU A 68 -3.87 -2.99 -10.65
C GLU A 68 -5.20 -2.39 -10.21
N ARG A 69 -6.29 -2.86 -10.81
CA ARG A 69 -7.63 -2.45 -10.45
C ARG A 69 -8.21 -3.36 -9.37
N ILE A 70 -8.72 -2.76 -8.31
CA ILE A 70 -9.36 -3.45 -7.18
C ILE A 70 -10.84 -3.04 -7.14
N THR A 71 -11.73 -3.95 -7.51
CA THR A 71 -13.18 -3.72 -7.56
C THR A 71 -13.95 -4.41 -6.42
N SER A 72 -13.25 -5.21 -5.59
CA SER A 72 -13.84 -5.93 -4.46
C SER A 72 -13.89 -5.06 -3.20
N ALA A 73 -14.51 -5.57 -2.14
CA ALA A 73 -14.51 -4.94 -0.81
C ALA A 73 -13.10 -4.60 -0.29
N SER A 74 -12.06 -5.28 -0.79
CA SER A 74 -10.65 -4.99 -0.48
C SER A 74 -10.24 -3.55 -0.85
N ALA A 75 -10.92 -2.91 -1.81
CA ALA A 75 -10.64 -1.52 -2.19
C ALA A 75 -10.70 -0.57 -0.99
N ARG A 76 -11.69 -0.73 -0.09
CA ARG A 76 -11.83 0.09 1.12
C ARG A 76 -10.73 -0.15 2.14
N HIS A 77 -10.30 -1.41 2.29
CA HIS A 77 -9.21 -1.77 3.20
C HIS A 77 -7.90 -1.16 2.72
N ILE A 78 -7.55 -1.41 1.46
CA ILE A 78 -6.31 -0.91 0.85
C ILE A 78 -6.28 0.62 0.85
N LEU A 79 -7.40 1.27 0.51
CA LEU A 79 -7.48 2.72 0.48
C LEU A 79 -7.26 3.33 1.87
N GLY A 80 -7.79 2.71 2.92
CA GLY A 80 -7.54 3.11 4.31
C GLY A 80 -6.07 2.97 4.71
N GLU A 81 -5.42 1.86 4.35
CA GLU A 81 -4.01 1.59 4.59
C GLU A 81 -3.10 2.58 3.83
N GLU A 82 -3.36 2.77 2.55
CA GLU A 82 -2.58 3.68 1.70
C GLU A 82 -2.78 5.16 2.12
N ALA A 83 -3.97 5.56 2.59
CA ALA A 83 -4.21 6.90 3.13
C ALA A 83 -3.45 7.12 4.45
N SER A 84 -3.41 6.11 5.34
CA SER A 84 -2.58 6.12 6.55
C SER A 84 -1.10 6.27 6.20
N ARG A 85 -0.62 5.49 5.22
CA ARG A 85 0.74 5.60 4.69
C ARG A 85 1.02 7.00 4.14
N ALA A 86 0.14 7.53 3.31
CA ALA A 86 0.29 8.86 2.70
C ALA A 86 0.41 9.97 3.75
N LEU A 87 -0.38 9.92 4.81
CA LEU A 87 -0.28 10.89 5.92
C LEU A 87 1.08 10.83 6.63
N ARG A 88 1.65 9.63 6.80
CA ARG A 88 2.99 9.45 7.40
C ARG A 88 4.08 9.98 6.48
N LEU A 89 4.01 9.73 5.18
CA LEU A 89 4.94 10.27 4.18
C LEU A 89 4.92 11.80 4.15
N LEU A 90 3.74 12.41 4.25
CA LEU A 90 3.59 13.86 4.30
C LEU A 90 4.23 14.47 5.55
N SER A 91 4.34 13.71 6.65
CA SER A 91 5.05 14.08 7.88
C SER A 91 4.67 15.48 8.41
N VAL A 92 3.38 15.75 8.54
CA VAL A 92 2.84 17.06 8.97
C VAL A 92 2.54 17.02 10.47
N ARG A 93 3.13 17.96 11.22
CA ARG A 93 2.84 18.18 12.64
C ARG A 93 1.58 19.04 12.80
N ASP A 94 0.43 18.41 12.73
CA ASP A 94 -0.88 19.03 12.88
C ASP A 94 -1.75 18.14 13.77
N ARG A 95 -2.39 18.73 14.78
CA ARG A 95 -3.18 17.98 15.78
C ARG A 95 -4.34 17.20 15.14
N SER A 96 -4.96 17.71 14.09
CA SER A 96 -6.05 17.03 13.39
C SER A 96 -5.53 15.81 12.62
N VAL A 97 -4.35 15.92 12.01
CA VAL A 97 -3.69 14.82 11.30
C VAL A 97 -3.26 13.72 12.27
N THR A 98 -2.65 14.09 13.40
CA THR A 98 -2.23 13.15 14.44
C THR A 98 -3.43 12.35 14.98
N ARG A 99 -4.52 13.04 15.35
CA ARG A 99 -5.74 12.38 15.84
C ARG A 99 -6.37 11.45 14.80
N ALA A 100 -6.38 11.86 13.53
CA ALA A 100 -6.92 11.03 12.46
C ALA A 100 -6.09 9.74 12.26
N LEU A 101 -4.76 9.84 12.34
CA LEU A 101 -3.88 8.67 12.29
C LEU A 101 -4.07 7.73 13.48
N GLU A 102 -4.10 8.27 14.70
CA GLU A 102 -4.34 7.50 15.92
C GLU A 102 -5.68 6.74 15.84
N ALA A 103 -6.75 7.42 15.46
CA ALA A 103 -8.08 6.81 15.34
C ALA A 103 -8.12 5.73 14.24
N ALA A 104 -7.42 5.94 13.12
CA ALA A 104 -7.31 4.97 12.04
C ALA A 104 -6.51 3.72 12.48
N ASP A 105 -5.38 3.92 13.17
CA ASP A 105 -4.56 2.83 13.71
C ASP A 105 -5.34 2.00 14.73
N ASP A 106 -6.02 2.64 15.68
CA ASP A 106 -6.88 1.97 16.66
C ASP A 106 -7.98 1.16 15.99
N GLY A 107 -8.61 1.73 14.97
CA GLY A 107 -9.64 1.07 14.19
C GLY A 107 -9.12 -0.17 13.48
N LEU A 108 -7.97 -0.05 12.85
CA LEU A 108 -7.31 -1.15 12.15
C LEU A 108 -6.83 -2.23 13.11
N MET A 109 -6.25 -1.85 14.26
CA MET A 109 -5.85 -2.80 15.28
C MET A 109 -7.03 -3.63 15.81
N ARG A 110 -8.20 -3.01 16.01
CA ARG A 110 -9.43 -3.76 16.35
C ARG A 110 -9.85 -4.74 15.25
N CYS A 111 -9.70 -4.36 13.97
CA CYS A 111 -9.99 -5.25 12.85
C CYS A 111 -9.02 -6.43 12.78
N LEU A 112 -7.73 -6.20 13.02
CA LEU A 112 -6.71 -7.24 13.07
C LEU A 112 -6.91 -8.19 14.25
N ALA A 113 -7.26 -7.67 15.43
CA ALA A 113 -7.57 -8.48 16.61
C ALA A 113 -8.76 -9.43 16.33
N ARG A 114 -9.85 -8.92 15.78
CA ARG A 114 -10.99 -9.77 15.38
C ARG A 114 -10.63 -10.79 14.30
N ALA A 115 -9.77 -10.43 13.34
CA ALA A 115 -9.32 -11.37 12.32
C ALA A 115 -8.48 -12.49 12.93
N ALA A 116 -7.69 -12.20 13.97
CA ALA A 116 -6.85 -13.18 14.67
C ALA A 116 -7.66 -14.22 15.49
N GLU A 117 -8.94 -13.98 15.75
CA GLU A 117 -9.86 -14.97 16.34
C GLU A 117 -10.12 -16.16 15.40
N ASP A 118 -9.98 -15.97 14.08
CA ASP A 118 -10.01 -17.05 13.10
C ASP A 118 -8.57 -17.63 12.96
N PRO A 119 -8.34 -18.90 13.37
CA PRO A 119 -7.01 -19.51 13.31
C PRO A 119 -6.35 -19.45 11.92
N ARG A 120 -7.17 -19.39 10.85
CA ARG A 120 -6.69 -19.27 9.46
C ARG A 120 -6.17 -17.89 9.11
N LYS A 121 -6.45 -16.88 9.95
CA LYS A 121 -6.08 -15.47 9.78
C LYS A 121 -5.24 -14.93 10.94
N SER A 122 -4.84 -15.79 11.88
CA SER A 122 -4.10 -15.41 13.08
C SER A 122 -2.62 -15.03 12.82
N ASP A 123 -2.12 -15.23 11.60
CA ASP A 123 -0.75 -14.84 11.25
C ASP A 123 -0.62 -13.30 11.28
N PRO A 124 0.28 -12.74 12.12
CA PRO A 124 0.42 -11.30 12.29
C PRO A 124 0.90 -10.57 11.02
N GLY A 125 1.47 -11.29 10.05
CA GLY A 125 1.87 -10.75 8.75
C GLY A 125 0.72 -10.69 7.74
N LEU A 126 -0.46 -11.19 8.08
CA LEU A 126 -1.59 -11.25 7.16
C LEU A 126 -2.75 -10.37 7.64
N TYR A 127 -3.57 -9.99 6.68
CA TYR A 127 -4.86 -9.38 6.92
C TYR A 127 -5.97 -10.27 6.32
N CYS A 128 -7.07 -9.69 5.84
CA CYS A 128 -8.21 -10.47 5.36
C CYS A 128 -7.96 -11.25 4.05
N CYS A 129 -7.05 -10.79 3.21
CA CYS A 129 -6.63 -11.43 1.95
C CYS A 129 -5.27 -10.91 1.48
N GLY A 130 -4.68 -11.54 0.46
CA GLY A 130 -3.36 -11.15 -0.05
C GLY A 130 -3.26 -9.67 -0.44
N LYS A 131 -4.26 -9.14 -1.14
CA LYS A 131 -4.28 -7.72 -1.55
C LYS A 131 -4.25 -6.78 -0.34
N CYS A 132 -5.07 -7.06 0.67
CA CYS A 132 -5.13 -6.26 1.89
C CYS A 132 -3.86 -6.41 2.74
N SER A 133 -3.24 -7.59 2.73
CA SER A 133 -1.97 -7.82 3.43
C SER A 133 -0.85 -6.96 2.86
N VAL A 134 -0.80 -6.78 1.54
CA VAL A 134 0.18 -5.89 0.90
C VAL A 134 -0.03 -4.43 1.32
N GLY A 135 -1.29 -3.95 1.37
CA GLY A 135 -1.62 -2.61 1.89
C GLY A 135 -1.18 -2.44 3.34
N LEU A 136 -1.47 -3.45 4.18
CA LEU A 136 -1.03 -3.49 5.58
C LEU A 136 0.50 -3.35 5.68
N TRP A 137 1.27 -4.12 4.90
CA TRP A 137 2.73 -4.05 4.95
C TRP A 137 3.25 -2.66 4.60
N ARG A 138 2.69 -2.02 3.57
CA ARG A 138 3.09 -0.67 3.17
C ARG A 138 2.75 0.38 4.23
N ASN A 139 1.61 0.26 4.92
CA ASN A 139 1.29 1.11 6.06
C ASN A 139 2.28 0.90 7.22
N VAL A 140 2.57 -0.36 7.55
CA VAL A 140 3.56 -0.72 8.59
C VAL A 140 4.96 -0.21 8.25
N LEU A 141 5.38 -0.28 6.98
CA LEU A 141 6.66 0.25 6.49
C LEU A 141 6.79 1.76 6.71
N ALA A 142 5.72 2.50 6.51
CA ALA A 142 5.69 3.94 6.76
C ALA A 142 5.64 4.33 8.24
N GLY A 143 5.68 3.38 9.16
CA GLY A 143 5.65 3.62 10.61
C GLY A 143 4.27 3.45 11.24
N GLY A 144 3.33 2.80 10.54
CA GLY A 144 2.01 2.44 11.09
C GLY A 144 2.07 1.18 11.94
N LEU A 145 1.16 1.12 12.92
CA LEU A 145 0.90 -0.05 13.76
C LEU A 145 2.11 -0.54 14.58
N ASN A 146 1.84 -1.54 15.42
CA ASN A 146 2.84 -2.21 16.24
C ASN A 146 3.45 -3.45 15.56
N ARG A 147 4.46 -4.06 16.17
CA ARG A 147 5.09 -5.33 15.75
C ARG A 147 5.61 -5.29 14.30
N ARG A 148 6.17 -4.15 13.89
CA ARG A 148 6.59 -3.89 12.50
C ARG A 148 7.43 -5.04 11.91
N GLU A 149 8.55 -5.37 12.53
CA GLU A 149 9.48 -6.37 11.99
C GLU A 149 8.83 -7.74 11.88
N GLU A 150 8.08 -8.13 12.89
CA GLU A 150 7.37 -9.42 12.88
C GLU A 150 6.32 -9.47 11.78
N ARG A 151 5.49 -8.43 11.63
CA ARG A 151 4.47 -8.38 10.57
C ARG A 151 5.08 -8.49 9.18
N LEU A 152 6.14 -7.72 8.92
CA LEU A 152 6.79 -7.72 7.62
C LEU A 152 7.48 -9.05 7.32
N ARG A 153 8.23 -9.58 8.29
CA ARG A 153 8.91 -10.87 8.17
C ARG A 153 7.92 -12.01 7.94
N ARG A 154 6.84 -12.09 8.73
CA ARG A 154 5.80 -13.12 8.58
C ARG A 154 5.09 -13.00 7.25
N GLY A 155 4.79 -11.79 6.80
CA GLY A 155 4.19 -11.54 5.49
C GLY A 155 5.07 -12.02 4.34
N ALA A 156 6.36 -11.69 4.34
CA ALA A 156 7.31 -12.17 3.33
C ALA A 156 7.50 -13.69 3.36
N LEU A 157 7.55 -14.30 4.54
CA LEU A 157 7.60 -15.78 4.68
C LEU A 157 6.33 -16.45 4.13
N HIS A 158 5.16 -15.83 4.35
CA HIS A 158 3.91 -16.35 3.79
C HIS A 158 3.91 -16.35 2.25
N LEU A 159 4.47 -15.30 1.62
CA LEU A 159 4.59 -15.26 0.16
C LEU A 159 5.33 -16.46 -0.40
N ARG A 160 6.32 -16.99 0.30
CA ARG A 160 7.04 -18.21 -0.13
C ARG A 160 6.12 -19.39 -0.34
N SER A 161 5.12 -19.58 0.54
CA SER A 161 4.12 -20.65 0.40
C SER A 161 3.09 -20.37 -0.71
N MET A 162 3.01 -19.12 -1.16
CA MET A 162 2.08 -18.67 -2.19
C MET A 162 2.69 -18.57 -3.59
N ARG A 163 3.96 -18.93 -3.77
CA ARG A 163 4.61 -18.95 -5.09
C ARG A 163 3.80 -19.78 -6.08
N ASP A 164 3.62 -19.26 -7.30
CA ASP A 164 2.80 -19.88 -8.33
C ASP A 164 3.60 -20.82 -9.30
N GLY A 165 4.93 -20.76 -9.23
CA GLY A 165 5.85 -21.45 -10.14
C GLY A 165 6.20 -20.62 -11.38
N GLU A 166 5.55 -19.48 -11.61
CA GLU A 166 5.74 -18.59 -12.77
C GLU A 166 6.32 -17.21 -12.37
N HIS A 167 7.04 -17.18 -11.24
CA HIS A 167 7.69 -15.99 -10.70
C HIS A 167 6.73 -14.94 -10.09
N GLY A 168 5.50 -15.36 -9.74
CA GLY A 168 4.51 -14.55 -9.04
C GLY A 168 3.96 -15.27 -7.80
N TRP A 169 2.89 -14.74 -7.22
CA TRP A 169 2.28 -15.28 -6.01
C TRP A 169 0.75 -15.38 -6.16
N ARG A 170 0.23 -16.55 -5.90
CA ARG A 170 -1.22 -16.78 -5.93
C ARG A 170 -1.93 -15.86 -4.96
N LYS A 171 -3.04 -15.22 -5.41
CA LYS A 171 -3.90 -14.30 -4.62
C LYS A 171 -3.25 -12.96 -4.24
N PHE A 172 -2.02 -12.69 -4.64
CA PHE A 172 -1.35 -11.41 -4.41
C PHE A 172 -1.19 -10.66 -5.74
N PRO A 173 -1.51 -9.35 -5.81
CA PRO A 173 -1.28 -8.54 -7.00
C PRO A 173 0.23 -8.41 -7.24
N PHE A 174 0.71 -8.84 -8.39
CA PHE A 174 2.16 -8.96 -8.65
C PHE A 174 2.91 -7.65 -8.41
N TRP A 175 2.54 -6.59 -9.12
CA TRP A 175 3.29 -5.32 -9.06
C TRP A 175 3.16 -4.61 -7.73
N TYR A 176 1.98 -4.67 -7.12
CA TYR A 176 1.77 -4.09 -5.79
C TYR A 176 2.57 -4.83 -4.72
N THR A 177 2.73 -6.16 -4.87
CA THR A 177 3.56 -6.97 -3.99
C THR A 177 5.05 -6.67 -4.18
N VAL A 178 5.51 -6.57 -5.44
CA VAL A 178 6.89 -6.16 -5.74
C VAL A 178 7.20 -4.79 -5.15
N LEU A 179 6.27 -3.83 -5.25
CA LEU A 179 6.43 -2.49 -4.66
C LEU A 179 6.64 -2.59 -3.13
N ALA A 180 5.78 -3.33 -2.43
CA ALA A 180 5.93 -3.51 -0.98
C ALA A 180 7.23 -4.21 -0.60
N LEU A 181 7.63 -5.27 -1.33
CA LEU A 181 8.89 -5.99 -1.08
C LEU A 181 10.11 -5.10 -1.32
N SER A 182 10.06 -4.22 -2.33
CA SER A 182 11.16 -3.27 -2.62
C SER A 182 11.33 -2.20 -1.54
N GLU A 183 10.29 -1.95 -0.74
CA GLU A 183 10.32 -1.03 0.41
C GLU A 183 10.79 -1.75 1.71
N MET A 184 10.92 -3.10 1.70
CA MET A 184 11.32 -3.90 2.87
C MET A 184 12.84 -4.13 2.88
N ASP A 185 13.51 -3.74 3.96
CA ASP A 185 14.92 -4.12 4.18
C ASP A 185 15.00 -5.40 5.01
N SER A 186 14.76 -6.56 4.37
CA SER A 186 14.88 -7.87 5.01
C SER A 186 15.38 -8.95 4.06
N ALA A 187 16.00 -9.98 4.60
CA ALA A 187 16.48 -11.14 3.84
C ALA A 187 15.33 -11.91 3.18
N GLU A 188 14.18 -12.00 3.87
CA GLU A 188 12.99 -12.66 3.37
C GLU A 188 12.41 -11.93 2.16
N ALA A 189 12.31 -10.59 2.21
CA ALA A 189 11.85 -9.80 1.07
C ALA A 189 12.80 -9.91 -0.13
N ARG A 190 14.11 -9.82 0.11
CA ARG A 190 15.10 -10.05 -0.95
C ARG A 190 14.99 -11.44 -1.57
N THR A 191 14.70 -12.47 -0.77
CA THR A 191 14.49 -13.84 -1.27
C THR A 191 13.28 -13.91 -2.20
N GLU A 192 12.19 -13.22 -1.89
CA GLU A 192 11.00 -13.19 -2.73
C GLU A 192 11.21 -12.32 -3.99
N LEU A 193 11.94 -11.22 -3.91
CA LEU A 193 12.33 -10.45 -5.09
C LEU A 193 13.25 -11.25 -6.03
N LYS A 194 14.20 -12.04 -5.49
CA LYS A 194 15.01 -12.97 -6.29
C LYS A 194 14.16 -14.01 -7.02
N TYR A 195 13.14 -14.55 -6.36
CA TYR A 195 12.19 -15.45 -7.01
C TYR A 195 11.46 -14.77 -8.17
N ALA A 196 11.06 -13.49 -8.02
CA ALA A 196 10.38 -12.72 -9.05
C ALA A 196 11.33 -12.18 -10.15
N ALA A 197 12.66 -12.26 -9.97
CA ALA A 197 13.64 -11.62 -10.85
C ALA A 197 13.45 -11.91 -12.35
N PRO A 198 13.14 -13.13 -12.84
CA PRO A 198 12.92 -13.35 -14.26
C PRO A 198 11.73 -12.57 -14.84
N ALA A 199 10.65 -12.39 -14.06
CA ALA A 199 9.51 -11.56 -14.46
C ALA A 199 9.87 -10.07 -14.46
N LEU A 200 10.66 -9.62 -13.48
CA LEU A 200 11.15 -8.25 -13.40
C LEU A 200 12.11 -7.92 -14.56
N GLN A 201 13.02 -8.83 -14.93
CA GLN A 201 13.93 -8.68 -16.07
C GLN A 201 13.15 -8.49 -17.38
N ARG A 202 12.14 -9.33 -17.63
CA ARG A 202 11.27 -9.19 -18.80
C ARG A 202 10.53 -7.84 -18.83
N ALA A 203 10.17 -7.30 -17.69
CA ALA A 203 9.50 -6.01 -17.62
C ALA A 203 10.46 -4.83 -17.80
N ALA A 204 11.65 -4.90 -17.20
CA ALA A 204 12.66 -3.86 -17.30
C ALA A 204 13.21 -3.70 -18.73
N SER A 205 13.31 -4.82 -19.48
CA SER A 205 13.85 -4.83 -20.86
C SER A 205 12.84 -4.48 -21.96
N ARG A 206 11.57 -4.25 -21.62
CA ARG A 206 10.56 -3.87 -22.63
C ARG A 206 10.87 -2.51 -23.25
N ALA A 207 10.71 -2.41 -24.57
CA ALA A 207 10.77 -1.13 -25.28
C ALA A 207 9.68 -0.18 -24.78
N ALA A 208 9.96 1.13 -24.83
CA ALA A 208 9.18 2.27 -24.36
C ALA A 208 7.73 1.97 -23.90
N PRO A 209 7.46 1.88 -22.59
CA PRO A 209 6.14 1.55 -22.07
C PRO A 209 5.16 2.70 -22.34
N SER A 210 3.96 2.38 -22.83
CA SER A 210 2.88 3.34 -22.97
C SER A 210 2.09 3.49 -21.67
N GLY A 211 1.82 4.72 -21.26
CA GLY A 211 1.04 5.05 -20.07
C GLY A 211 1.81 5.05 -18.76
N ILE A 212 1.24 5.72 -17.76
CA ILE A 212 1.90 6.00 -16.47
C ILE A 212 2.21 4.71 -15.69
N HIS A 213 1.26 3.78 -15.61
CA HIS A 213 1.45 2.56 -14.84
C HIS A 213 2.49 1.64 -15.48
N ALA A 214 2.57 1.57 -16.81
CA ALA A 214 3.58 0.79 -17.49
C ALA A 214 4.98 1.33 -17.21
N ARG A 215 5.16 2.66 -17.23
CA ARG A 215 6.43 3.32 -16.85
C ARG A 215 6.81 3.04 -15.39
N ARG A 216 5.86 3.19 -14.46
CA ARG A 216 6.08 2.90 -13.03
C ARG A 216 6.52 1.45 -12.81
N ARG A 217 5.87 0.49 -13.48
CA ARG A 217 6.24 -0.94 -13.39
C ARG A 217 7.63 -1.21 -13.94
N GLN A 218 8.00 -0.59 -15.04
CA GLN A 218 9.34 -0.74 -15.60
C GLN A 218 10.40 -0.17 -14.67
N GLU A 219 10.19 1.03 -14.15
CA GLU A 219 11.08 1.67 -13.19
C GLU A 219 11.18 0.88 -11.88
N LEU A 220 10.06 0.40 -11.37
CA LEU A 220 10.02 -0.46 -10.18
C LEU A 220 10.81 -1.76 -10.41
N ALA A 221 10.65 -2.39 -11.57
CA ALA A 221 11.40 -3.59 -11.92
C ALA A 221 12.91 -3.32 -11.95
N ALA A 222 13.34 -2.21 -12.55
CA ALA A 222 14.74 -1.82 -12.61
C ALA A 222 15.32 -1.56 -11.21
N ARG A 223 14.60 -0.85 -10.35
CA ARG A 223 15.01 -0.59 -8.95
C ARG A 223 15.09 -1.87 -8.13
N ALA A 224 14.07 -2.74 -8.22
CA ALA A 224 14.05 -4.01 -7.51
C ALA A 224 15.22 -4.92 -7.91
N LEU A 225 15.56 -4.99 -9.22
CA LEU A 225 16.71 -5.76 -9.70
C LEU A 225 18.05 -5.20 -9.22
N LYS A 226 18.16 -3.87 -9.12
CA LYS A 226 19.39 -3.21 -8.64
C LYS A 226 19.66 -3.47 -7.15
N SER A 227 18.62 -3.80 -6.37
CA SER A 227 18.72 -4.07 -4.93
C SER A 227 19.01 -5.54 -4.58
N LEU A 228 19.12 -6.43 -5.57
CA LEU A 228 19.41 -7.86 -5.42
C LEU A 228 20.89 -8.19 -5.42
#